data_2880a24e69487650e365948cc03b9ae5
#
_entry.id   2880a24e69487650e365948cc03b9ae5
#
_cell.length_a   1.000
_cell.length_b   1.000
_cell.length_c   1.000
_cell.angle_alpha   90.00
_cell.angle_beta   90.00
_cell.angle_gamma   90.00
#
_symmetry.space_group_name_H-M   'P 1'
#
loop_
_entity.id
_entity.type
_entity.pdbx_description
1 polymer ?
#
loop_
_entity_poly.entity_id
_entity_poly.type
_entity_poly.pdbx_seq_one_letter_code
_entity_poly.pdbx_strand_id
1 'polypeptide(L)'
;MTDGPVARVEAVSHRYGATVALDNVTIDIPPKIMVGVIGPDGVGKSTLLALISGVRTIQSGKVIVFGESLATRGHLRNIRGRIAYMPQGLGRNLYPTLSVFENIDFFGRLFGQSASERRGRITELLTATGLDPFEHRPAGKLSGGMKQKLSLCCALINDPDLLILDEPTTGVDPLSRGQFWDLINTIRARRPQMSVVVATAYMDEAQRFDWLMAMDDGKIIAHGTLQELLDKTGETTLDEAFIALMPEEKRALHE
;
A
#
# COMPACT_ATOMS: atom_id res chain seq x y z
N MET A 1 -1.30 -5.47 -25.17
CA MET A 1 -0.30 -4.94 -24.21
C MET A 1 -0.10 -6.02 -23.17
N THR A 2 1.12 -6.48 -22.99
CA THR A 2 1.50 -7.66 -22.22
C THR A 2 1.06 -7.52 -20.77
N ASP A 3 0.37 -8.54 -20.25
CA ASP A 3 0.02 -8.71 -18.85
C ASP A 3 1.26 -9.02 -17.97
N GLY A 4 2.30 -8.17 -18.08
CA GLY A 4 3.47 -8.25 -17.23
C GLY A 4 3.15 -7.79 -15.81
N PRO A 5 4.01 -8.10 -14.82
CA PRO A 5 3.82 -7.68 -13.42
C PRO A 5 3.74 -6.15 -13.32
N VAL A 6 2.91 -5.64 -12.39
CA VAL A 6 2.84 -4.20 -12.11
C VAL A 6 4.15 -3.71 -11.52
N ALA A 7 4.80 -4.53 -10.70
CA ALA A 7 6.13 -4.30 -10.19
C ALA A 7 6.93 -5.61 -10.16
N ARG A 8 8.23 -5.50 -10.45
CA ARG A 8 9.20 -6.59 -10.35
C ARG A 8 10.35 -6.15 -9.46
N VAL A 9 10.69 -6.98 -8.51
CA VAL A 9 11.80 -6.81 -7.58
C VAL A 9 12.79 -7.92 -7.85
N GLU A 10 14.06 -7.58 -8.15
CA GLU A 10 15.11 -8.54 -8.52
C GLU A 10 16.30 -8.40 -7.59
N ALA A 11 16.55 -9.42 -6.75
CA ALA A 11 17.70 -9.53 -5.85
C ALA A 11 17.93 -8.27 -4.99
N VAL A 12 16.84 -7.67 -4.47
CA VAL A 12 16.90 -6.42 -3.71
C VAL A 12 17.29 -6.69 -2.27
N SER A 13 18.35 -6.01 -1.82
CA SER A 13 18.72 -5.94 -0.41
C SER A 13 18.74 -4.48 0.05
N HIS A 14 18.36 -4.25 1.31
CA HIS A 14 18.33 -2.93 1.92
C HIS A 14 18.71 -2.98 3.39
N ARG A 15 19.55 -2.04 3.84
CA ARG A 15 20.04 -1.97 5.23
C ARG A 15 19.84 -0.58 5.80
N TYR A 16 19.58 -0.55 7.11
CA TYR A 16 19.60 0.64 7.94
C TYR A 16 20.73 0.50 8.97
N GLY A 17 21.89 1.07 8.67
CA GLY A 17 23.08 0.84 9.47
C GLY A 17 23.44 -0.65 9.51
N ALA A 18 23.44 -1.25 10.69
CA ALA A 18 23.71 -2.67 10.87
C ALA A 18 22.50 -3.58 10.58
N THR A 19 21.28 -3.04 10.63
CA THR A 19 20.05 -3.83 10.48
C THR A 19 19.76 -4.13 9.02
N VAL A 20 19.58 -5.39 8.67
CA VAL A 20 19.09 -5.83 7.35
C VAL A 20 17.58 -5.75 7.35
N ALA A 21 17.02 -4.90 6.51
CA ALA A 21 15.57 -4.76 6.36
C ALA A 21 15.02 -5.61 5.20
N LEU A 22 15.82 -5.81 4.14
CA LEU A 22 15.51 -6.73 3.04
C LEU A 22 16.79 -7.50 2.70
N ASP A 23 16.64 -8.81 2.47
CA ASP A 23 17.73 -9.71 2.15
C ASP A 23 17.43 -10.48 0.87
N ASN A 24 18.04 -10.04 -0.25
CA ASN A 24 17.97 -10.68 -1.56
C ASN A 24 16.53 -10.98 -2.05
N VAL A 25 15.60 -10.03 -1.87
CA VAL A 25 14.20 -10.17 -2.23
C VAL A 25 14.03 -10.21 -3.74
N THR A 26 13.34 -11.24 -4.24
CA THR A 26 12.96 -11.39 -5.65
C THR A 26 11.49 -11.78 -5.74
N ILE A 27 10.67 -10.97 -6.44
CA ILE A 27 9.23 -11.18 -6.59
C ILE A 27 8.67 -10.42 -7.79
N ASP A 28 7.71 -11.01 -8.48
CA ASP A 28 6.83 -10.36 -9.44
C ASP A 28 5.47 -10.10 -8.79
N ILE A 29 5.03 -8.85 -8.78
CA ILE A 29 3.74 -8.42 -8.22
C ILE A 29 2.71 -8.40 -9.36
N PRO A 30 1.64 -9.22 -9.26
CA PRO A 30 0.61 -9.29 -10.31
C PRO A 30 -0.10 -7.95 -10.52
N PRO A 31 -0.50 -7.61 -11.77
CA PRO A 31 -1.22 -6.38 -12.07
C PRO A 31 -2.72 -6.52 -11.80
N LYS A 32 -3.42 -5.37 -11.63
CA LYS A 32 -4.90 -5.25 -11.64
C LYS A 32 -5.62 -5.98 -10.51
N ILE A 33 -4.90 -6.40 -9.49
CA ILE A 33 -5.45 -7.05 -8.30
C ILE A 33 -5.01 -6.35 -7.02
N MET A 34 -5.57 -6.76 -5.89
CA MET A 34 -5.14 -6.32 -4.57
C MET A 34 -4.20 -7.36 -3.96
N VAL A 35 -2.95 -6.93 -3.76
CA VAL A 35 -1.87 -7.75 -3.23
C VAL A 35 -1.59 -7.35 -1.78
N GLY A 36 -1.60 -8.32 -0.87
CA GLY A 36 -1.22 -8.14 0.52
C GLY A 36 0.24 -8.52 0.78
N VAL A 37 0.97 -7.66 1.46
CA VAL A 37 2.29 -7.96 2.05
C VAL A 37 2.06 -8.19 3.53
N ILE A 38 2.09 -9.45 3.97
CA ILE A 38 1.77 -9.86 5.32
C ILE A 38 3.02 -10.28 6.10
N GLY A 39 2.96 -10.14 7.41
CA GLY A 39 4.03 -10.53 8.33
C GLY A 39 4.10 -9.61 9.54
N PRO A 40 4.85 -9.99 10.57
CA PRO A 40 4.98 -9.21 11.80
C PRO A 40 5.62 -7.84 11.57
N ASP A 41 5.60 -7.01 12.61
CA ASP A 41 6.25 -5.71 12.55
C ASP A 41 7.77 -5.84 12.43
N GLY A 42 8.37 -4.93 11.68
CA GLY A 42 9.83 -4.88 11.52
C GLY A 42 10.44 -5.82 10.48
N VAL A 43 9.67 -6.71 9.83
CA VAL A 43 10.20 -7.70 8.85
C VAL A 43 10.54 -7.12 7.48
N GLY A 44 10.36 -5.80 7.25
CA GLY A 44 10.74 -5.16 6.00
C GLY A 44 9.60 -4.77 5.07
N LYS A 45 8.31 -5.01 5.42
CA LYS A 45 7.13 -4.66 4.60
C LYS A 45 7.17 -3.22 4.09
N SER A 46 7.23 -2.25 5.00
CA SER A 46 7.28 -0.81 4.67
C SER A 46 8.50 -0.42 3.84
N THR A 47 9.64 -1.12 4.04
CA THR A 47 10.84 -0.89 3.24
C THR A 47 10.62 -1.34 1.80
N LEU A 48 10.02 -2.52 1.59
CA LEU A 48 9.67 -3.03 0.27
C LEU A 48 8.70 -2.07 -0.45
N LEU A 49 7.62 -1.65 0.23
CA LEU A 49 6.66 -0.70 -0.33
C LEU A 49 7.29 0.65 -0.69
N ALA A 50 8.18 1.17 0.16
CA ALA A 50 8.88 2.44 -0.10
C ALA A 50 9.85 2.34 -1.29
N LEU A 51 10.43 1.17 -1.56
CA LEU A 51 11.25 0.93 -2.75
C LEU A 51 10.39 0.83 -4.01
N ILE A 52 9.29 0.09 -3.97
CA ILE A 52 8.36 -0.06 -5.11
C ILE A 52 7.71 1.29 -5.46
N SER A 53 7.41 2.13 -4.46
CA SER A 53 6.86 3.47 -4.70
C SER A 53 7.89 4.48 -5.23
N GLY A 54 9.18 4.14 -5.22
CA GLY A 54 10.27 5.05 -5.61
C GLY A 54 10.53 6.18 -4.60
N VAL A 55 9.95 6.11 -3.39
CA VAL A 55 10.19 7.06 -2.30
C VAL A 55 11.56 6.82 -1.65
N ARG A 56 12.08 5.59 -1.76
CA ARG A 56 13.38 5.19 -1.21
C ARG A 56 14.36 4.78 -2.31
N THR A 57 15.61 5.13 -2.13
CA THR A 57 16.68 4.75 -3.06
C THR A 57 17.03 3.26 -2.93
N ILE A 58 17.17 2.59 -4.06
CA ILE A 58 17.59 1.20 -4.15
C ILE A 58 19.09 1.12 -3.80
N GLN A 59 19.47 0.29 -2.83
CA GLN A 59 20.86 0.08 -2.42
C GLN A 59 21.51 -1.02 -3.27
N SER A 60 20.81 -2.14 -3.49
CA SER A 60 21.25 -3.23 -4.38
C SER A 60 20.08 -3.90 -5.05
N GLY A 61 20.33 -4.60 -6.14
CA GLY A 61 19.29 -5.23 -6.95
C GLY A 61 18.58 -4.24 -7.88
N LYS A 62 17.38 -4.62 -8.34
CA LYS A 62 16.58 -3.79 -9.26
C LYS A 62 15.11 -3.78 -8.82
N VAL A 63 14.46 -2.63 -9.01
CA VAL A 63 13.01 -2.47 -8.92
C VAL A 63 12.51 -1.87 -10.23
N ILE A 64 11.58 -2.56 -10.85
CA ILE A 64 10.96 -2.20 -12.13
C ILE A 64 9.47 -2.05 -11.86
N VAL A 65 8.86 -0.92 -12.23
CA VAL A 65 7.42 -0.68 -12.08
C VAL A 65 6.86 -0.22 -13.43
N PHE A 66 5.78 -0.81 -13.87
CA PHE A 66 5.19 -0.59 -15.21
C PHE A 66 6.20 -0.82 -16.36
N GLY A 67 7.16 -1.74 -16.17
CA GLY A 67 8.23 -2.01 -17.12
C GLY A 67 9.41 -1.02 -17.09
N GLU A 68 9.37 0.01 -16.21
CA GLU A 68 10.37 1.05 -16.10
C GLU A 68 11.25 0.86 -14.84
N SER A 69 12.57 0.92 -14.99
CA SER A 69 13.50 0.80 -13.87
C SER A 69 13.51 2.04 -12.99
N LEU A 70 13.30 1.88 -11.68
CA LEU A 70 13.32 2.97 -10.70
C LEU A 70 14.73 3.52 -10.42
N ALA A 71 15.79 2.83 -10.84
CA ALA A 71 17.16 3.31 -10.72
C ALA A 71 17.45 4.50 -11.66
N THR A 72 16.67 4.64 -12.73
CA THR A 72 16.85 5.68 -13.75
C THR A 72 15.96 6.89 -13.45
N ARG A 73 16.58 8.06 -13.16
CA ARG A 73 15.85 9.29 -12.81
C ARG A 73 14.80 9.70 -13.85
N GLY A 74 15.07 9.49 -15.15
CA GLY A 74 14.13 9.77 -16.24
C GLY A 74 12.87 8.91 -16.15
N HIS A 75 13.03 7.60 -15.98
CA HIS A 75 11.92 6.65 -15.83
C HIS A 75 11.09 6.95 -14.59
N LEU A 76 11.74 7.17 -13.44
CA LEU A 76 11.06 7.52 -12.20
C LEU A 76 10.18 8.78 -12.35
N ARG A 77 10.64 9.78 -13.11
CA ARG A 77 9.86 11.00 -13.38
C ARG A 77 8.61 10.71 -14.19
N ASN A 78 8.69 9.79 -15.17
CA ASN A 78 7.57 9.42 -16.04
C ASN A 78 6.46 8.67 -15.31
N ILE A 79 6.81 7.85 -14.30
CA ILE A 79 5.84 6.98 -13.63
C ILE A 79 5.36 7.52 -12.28
N ARG A 80 6.00 8.55 -11.70
CA ARG A 80 5.62 9.11 -10.39
C ARG A 80 4.15 9.53 -10.31
N GLY A 81 3.60 10.07 -11.39
CA GLY A 81 2.19 10.45 -11.44
C GLY A 81 1.22 9.26 -11.46
N ARG A 82 1.71 8.06 -11.75
CA ARG A 82 0.94 6.81 -11.84
C ARG A 82 0.99 5.98 -10.57
N ILE A 83 1.84 6.35 -9.60
CA ILE A 83 2.01 5.67 -8.32
C ILE A 83 1.52 6.60 -7.20
N ALA A 84 0.64 6.10 -6.35
CA ALA A 84 0.29 6.75 -5.10
C ALA A 84 0.81 5.91 -3.92
N TYR A 85 1.39 6.58 -2.93
CA TYR A 85 1.87 5.95 -1.71
C TYR A 85 1.27 6.61 -0.47
N MET A 86 0.57 5.83 0.32
CA MET A 86 0.04 6.22 1.62
C MET A 86 0.93 5.60 2.70
N PRO A 87 1.78 6.38 3.38
CA PRO A 87 2.70 5.86 4.38
C PRO A 87 1.98 5.49 5.67
N GLN A 88 2.60 4.61 6.45
CA GLN A 88 2.15 4.22 7.78
C GLN A 88 1.98 5.43 8.71
N GLY A 89 0.93 5.41 9.53
CA GLY A 89 0.62 6.39 10.56
C GLY A 89 -0.54 7.33 10.19
N LEU A 90 -1.45 7.50 11.16
CA LEU A 90 -2.68 8.28 11.01
C LEU A 90 -2.41 9.72 10.58
N GLY A 91 -2.78 10.05 9.33
CA GLY A 91 -2.68 11.40 8.80
C GLY A 91 -1.25 11.93 8.65
N ARG A 92 -0.25 11.05 8.58
CA ARG A 92 1.17 11.45 8.47
C ARG A 92 1.48 12.26 7.20
N ASN A 93 0.72 12.05 6.14
CA ASN A 93 0.79 12.80 4.89
C ASN A 93 -0.10 14.04 4.87
N LEU A 94 -0.81 14.37 5.96
CA LEU A 94 -1.74 15.49 6.03
C LEU A 94 -1.10 16.71 6.68
N TYR A 95 -1.54 17.88 6.26
CA TYR A 95 -1.25 19.18 6.87
C TYR A 95 -2.37 19.49 7.88
N PRO A 96 -2.12 19.41 9.20
CA PRO A 96 -3.18 19.49 10.23
C PRO A 96 -3.94 20.81 10.24
N THR A 97 -3.29 21.90 9.83
CA THR A 97 -3.86 23.25 9.80
C THR A 97 -4.70 23.53 8.54
N LEU A 98 -4.46 22.79 7.47
CA LEU A 98 -5.24 22.89 6.24
C LEU A 98 -6.57 22.16 6.39
N SER A 99 -7.62 22.68 5.74
CA SER A 99 -8.92 22.01 5.63
C SER A 99 -8.82 20.70 4.85
N VAL A 100 -9.88 19.91 4.88
CA VAL A 100 -10.04 18.70 4.07
C VAL A 100 -9.82 19.03 2.59
N PHE A 101 -10.52 20.05 2.07
CA PHE A 101 -10.36 20.50 0.67
C PHE A 101 -8.92 20.90 0.38
N GLU A 102 -8.32 21.77 1.19
CA GLU A 102 -6.98 22.31 0.97
C GLU A 102 -5.90 21.23 0.99
N ASN A 103 -6.05 20.20 1.81
CA ASN A 103 -5.14 19.05 1.81
C ASN A 103 -5.15 18.35 0.43
N ILE A 104 -6.34 18.05 -0.11
CA ILE A 104 -6.45 17.35 -1.40
C ILE A 104 -6.01 18.27 -2.55
N ASP A 105 -6.42 19.57 -2.55
CA ASP A 105 -6.03 20.56 -3.55
C ASP A 105 -4.51 20.75 -3.62
N PHE A 106 -3.82 20.73 -2.46
CA PHE A 106 -2.37 20.81 -2.40
C PHE A 106 -1.70 19.69 -3.22
N PHE A 107 -2.12 18.43 -3.03
CA PHE A 107 -1.56 17.32 -3.80
C PHE A 107 -1.92 17.41 -5.29
N GLY A 108 -3.14 17.79 -5.64
CA GLY A 108 -3.51 17.99 -7.04
C GLY A 108 -2.66 19.08 -7.74
N ARG A 109 -2.29 20.15 -7.01
CA ARG A 109 -1.35 21.17 -7.53
C ARG A 109 0.05 20.61 -7.75
N LEU A 110 0.55 19.76 -6.85
CA LEU A 110 1.86 19.12 -7.00
C LEU A 110 1.94 18.28 -8.28
N PHE A 111 0.83 17.69 -8.71
CA PHE A 111 0.74 16.93 -9.96
C PHE A 111 0.42 17.79 -11.19
N GLY A 112 0.31 19.11 -11.03
CA GLY A 112 0.11 20.05 -12.15
C GLY A 112 -1.31 20.08 -12.72
N GLN A 113 -2.30 19.56 -11.99
CA GLN A 113 -3.70 19.60 -12.44
C GLN A 113 -4.23 21.04 -12.51
N SER A 114 -5.06 21.34 -13.49
CA SER A 114 -5.78 22.62 -13.59
C SER A 114 -6.77 22.81 -12.43
N ALA A 115 -7.18 24.05 -12.15
CA ALA A 115 -8.10 24.34 -11.07
C ALA A 115 -9.48 23.66 -11.26
N SER A 116 -9.95 23.55 -12.50
CA SER A 116 -11.22 22.90 -12.82
C SER A 116 -11.16 21.39 -12.64
N GLU A 117 -10.09 20.74 -13.13
CA GLU A 117 -9.85 19.28 -12.93
C GLU A 117 -9.78 18.94 -11.44
N ARG A 118 -8.97 19.69 -10.67
CA ARG A 118 -8.85 19.46 -9.22
C ARG A 118 -10.19 19.57 -8.52
N ARG A 119 -10.95 20.66 -8.77
CA ARG A 119 -12.23 20.85 -8.10
C ARG A 119 -13.21 19.71 -8.41
N GLY A 120 -13.32 19.29 -9.65
CA GLY A 120 -14.17 18.17 -10.05
C GLY A 120 -13.75 16.87 -9.33
N ARG A 121 -12.45 16.57 -9.35
CA ARG A 121 -11.91 15.37 -8.72
C ARG A 121 -12.03 15.39 -7.18
N ILE A 122 -11.80 16.54 -6.54
CA ILE A 122 -11.99 16.70 -5.09
C ILE A 122 -13.45 16.42 -4.73
N THR A 123 -14.41 17.02 -5.43
CA THR A 123 -15.84 16.77 -5.18
C THR A 123 -16.19 15.30 -5.27
N GLU A 124 -15.71 14.61 -6.32
CA GLU A 124 -15.91 13.15 -6.48
C GLU A 124 -15.36 12.36 -5.29
N LEU A 125 -14.10 12.66 -4.88
CA LEU A 125 -13.45 11.97 -3.76
C LEU A 125 -14.13 12.25 -2.42
N LEU A 126 -14.54 13.49 -2.16
CA LEU A 126 -15.24 13.85 -0.94
C LEU A 126 -16.59 13.12 -0.85
N THR A 127 -17.36 13.10 -1.92
CA THR A 127 -18.64 12.36 -1.98
C THR A 127 -18.43 10.87 -1.79
N ALA A 128 -17.44 10.27 -2.47
CA ALA A 128 -17.16 8.85 -2.33
C ALA A 128 -16.74 8.42 -0.93
N THR A 129 -16.10 9.32 -0.17
CA THR A 129 -15.60 9.06 1.20
C THR A 129 -16.55 9.54 2.30
N GLY A 130 -17.60 10.29 1.95
CA GLY A 130 -18.50 10.93 2.90
C GLY A 130 -17.82 12.06 3.69
N LEU A 131 -16.79 12.70 3.13
CA LEU A 131 -16.10 13.83 3.73
C LEU A 131 -16.63 15.20 3.28
N ASP A 132 -17.57 15.24 2.33
CA ASP A 132 -18.20 16.47 1.81
C ASP A 132 -18.76 17.39 2.92
N PRO A 133 -19.43 16.91 4.00
CA PRO A 133 -19.90 17.80 5.08
C PRO A 133 -18.76 18.44 5.87
N PHE A 134 -17.54 17.95 5.71
CA PHE A 134 -16.36 18.37 6.47
C PHE A 134 -15.32 19.10 5.62
N GLU A 135 -15.65 19.48 4.38
CA GLU A 135 -14.77 20.08 3.39
C GLU A 135 -13.89 21.22 3.94
N HIS A 136 -14.48 22.07 4.78
CA HIS A 136 -13.80 23.23 5.38
C HIS A 136 -13.19 22.96 6.77
N ARG A 137 -13.33 21.73 7.31
CA ARG A 137 -12.80 21.38 8.63
C ARG A 137 -11.28 21.17 8.54
N PRO A 138 -10.47 21.77 9.45
CA PRO A 138 -9.05 21.47 9.53
C PRO A 138 -8.78 19.98 9.77
N ALA A 139 -7.81 19.41 9.06
CA ALA A 139 -7.50 17.99 9.14
C ALA A 139 -7.09 17.54 10.56
N GLY A 140 -6.48 18.43 11.35
CA GLY A 140 -6.15 18.17 12.75
C GLY A 140 -7.35 17.87 13.64
N LYS A 141 -8.55 18.37 13.27
CA LYS A 141 -9.82 18.19 14.02
C LYS A 141 -10.65 16.98 13.54
N LEU A 142 -10.13 16.16 12.65
CA LEU A 142 -10.79 14.94 12.17
C LEU A 142 -10.54 13.77 13.12
N SER A 143 -11.50 12.81 13.15
CA SER A 143 -11.29 11.52 13.81
C SER A 143 -10.22 10.70 13.08
N GLY A 144 -9.72 9.61 13.70
CA GLY A 144 -8.74 8.70 13.08
C GLY A 144 -9.22 8.16 11.74
N GLY A 145 -10.42 7.59 11.68
CA GLY A 145 -11.01 7.08 10.44
C GLY A 145 -11.21 8.16 9.37
N MET A 146 -11.62 9.38 9.75
CA MET A 146 -11.72 10.49 8.81
C MET A 146 -10.36 10.93 8.27
N LYS A 147 -9.30 10.92 9.09
CA LYS A 147 -7.93 11.20 8.65
C LYS A 147 -7.45 10.17 7.64
N GLN A 148 -7.77 8.90 7.85
CA GLN A 148 -7.42 7.84 6.89
C GLN A 148 -8.16 8.02 5.56
N LYS A 149 -9.46 8.31 5.58
CA LYS A 149 -10.22 8.63 4.37
C LYS A 149 -9.63 9.84 3.63
N LEU A 150 -9.26 10.90 4.36
CA LEU A 150 -8.61 12.08 3.77
C LEU A 150 -7.23 11.74 3.19
N SER A 151 -6.41 10.96 3.90
CA SER A 151 -5.11 10.48 3.41
C SER A 151 -5.26 9.71 2.11
N LEU A 152 -6.28 8.87 2.02
CA LEU A 152 -6.63 8.13 0.80
C LEU A 152 -7.05 9.08 -0.33
N CYS A 153 -7.90 10.11 -0.07
CA CYS A 153 -8.26 11.12 -1.06
C CYS A 153 -7.02 11.83 -1.63
N CYS A 154 -6.08 12.22 -0.74
CA CYS A 154 -4.81 12.84 -1.15
C CYS A 154 -3.97 11.92 -2.04
N ALA A 155 -3.96 10.62 -1.78
CA ALA A 155 -3.27 9.63 -2.60
C ALA A 155 -3.97 9.43 -3.97
N LEU A 156 -5.30 9.49 -4.00
CA LEU A 156 -6.11 9.22 -5.20
C LEU A 156 -6.35 10.43 -6.11
N ILE A 157 -5.97 11.64 -5.70
CA ILE A 157 -6.27 12.86 -6.47
C ILE A 157 -5.70 12.80 -7.89
N ASN A 158 -4.54 12.17 -8.07
CA ASN A 158 -3.89 12.05 -9.38
C ASN A 158 -4.27 10.78 -10.15
N ASP A 159 -5.31 10.09 -9.75
CA ASP A 159 -5.85 8.91 -10.44
C ASP A 159 -4.80 7.82 -10.76
N PRO A 160 -4.11 7.26 -9.75
CA PRO A 160 -2.96 6.39 -9.93
C PRO A 160 -3.33 5.03 -10.55
N ASP A 161 -2.38 4.40 -11.27
CA ASP A 161 -2.49 3.02 -11.75
C ASP A 161 -2.01 2.01 -10.70
N LEU A 162 -1.18 2.46 -9.75
CA LEU A 162 -0.70 1.66 -8.60
C LEU A 162 -0.92 2.45 -7.31
N LEU A 163 -1.77 1.93 -6.44
CA LEU A 163 -2.00 2.43 -5.09
C LEU A 163 -1.25 1.56 -4.09
N ILE A 164 -0.37 2.16 -3.30
CA ILE A 164 0.42 1.49 -2.27
C ILE A 164 -0.02 2.00 -0.91
N LEU A 165 -0.45 1.10 -0.03
CA LEU A 165 -0.98 1.39 1.30
C LEU A 165 -0.10 0.68 2.36
N ASP A 166 0.52 1.46 3.22
CA ASP A 166 1.40 0.95 4.27
C ASP A 166 0.68 1.01 5.62
N GLU A 167 0.20 -0.13 6.09
CA GLU A 167 -0.60 -0.29 7.30
C GLU A 167 -1.73 0.74 7.43
N PRO A 168 -2.63 0.82 6.45
CA PRO A 168 -3.57 1.93 6.33
C PRO A 168 -4.61 2.00 7.45
N THR A 169 -4.81 0.94 8.20
CA THR A 169 -5.86 0.83 9.23
C THR A 169 -5.31 0.73 10.65
N THR A 170 -3.98 0.77 10.82
CA THR A 170 -3.36 0.74 12.14
C THR A 170 -3.77 1.95 12.98
N GLY A 171 -4.27 1.68 14.19
CA GLY A 171 -4.79 2.71 15.08
C GLY A 171 -6.20 3.23 14.75
N VAL A 172 -6.91 2.57 13.83
CA VAL A 172 -8.31 2.86 13.48
C VAL A 172 -9.24 1.86 14.17
N ASP A 173 -10.39 2.32 14.64
CA ASP A 173 -11.39 1.45 15.27
C ASP A 173 -11.96 0.42 14.27
N PRO A 174 -12.48 -0.74 14.75
CA PRO A 174 -12.91 -1.84 13.87
C PRO A 174 -14.00 -1.45 12.85
N LEU A 175 -14.95 -0.57 13.24
CA LEU A 175 -16.00 -0.12 12.33
C LEU A 175 -15.42 0.73 11.20
N SER A 176 -14.57 1.69 11.55
CA SER A 176 -13.91 2.55 10.56
C SER A 176 -12.96 1.77 9.66
N ARG A 177 -12.31 0.69 10.17
CA ARG A 177 -11.50 -0.23 9.34
C ARG A 177 -12.37 -0.92 8.27
N GLY A 178 -13.52 -1.49 8.66
CA GLY A 178 -14.47 -2.08 7.71
C GLY A 178 -14.87 -1.09 6.61
N GLN A 179 -15.29 0.12 6.99
CA GLN A 179 -15.66 1.18 6.05
C GLN A 179 -14.51 1.59 5.11
N PHE A 180 -13.27 1.58 5.59
CA PHE A 180 -12.10 1.87 4.76
C PHE A 180 -11.92 0.83 3.65
N TRP A 181 -12.02 -0.46 3.98
CA TRP A 181 -11.91 -1.54 3.00
C TRP A 181 -13.07 -1.58 2.01
N ASP A 182 -14.30 -1.30 2.45
CA ASP A 182 -15.46 -1.18 1.56
C ASP A 182 -15.29 -0.03 0.57
N LEU A 183 -14.70 1.08 1.02
CA LEU A 183 -14.33 2.21 0.16
C LEU A 183 -13.29 1.80 -0.88
N ILE A 184 -12.21 1.13 -0.49
CA ILE A 184 -11.17 0.62 -1.41
C ILE A 184 -11.81 -0.30 -2.47
N ASN A 185 -12.67 -1.22 -2.07
CA ASN A 185 -13.36 -2.12 -2.99
C ASN A 185 -14.27 -1.35 -3.97
N THR A 186 -14.98 -0.32 -3.49
CA THR A 186 -15.82 0.54 -4.35
C THR A 186 -14.98 1.29 -5.39
N ILE A 187 -13.82 1.80 -4.98
CA ILE A 187 -12.89 2.50 -5.89
C ILE A 187 -12.33 1.53 -6.93
N ARG A 188 -11.90 0.32 -6.50
CA ARG A 188 -11.40 -0.73 -7.42
C ARG A 188 -12.45 -1.16 -8.44
N ALA A 189 -13.70 -1.32 -8.02
CA ALA A 189 -14.79 -1.69 -8.93
C ALA A 189 -15.01 -0.67 -10.05
N ARG A 190 -14.77 0.62 -9.77
CA ARG A 190 -14.83 1.69 -10.78
C ARG A 190 -13.54 1.78 -11.62
N ARG A 191 -12.45 1.20 -11.14
CA ARG A 191 -11.12 1.24 -11.77
C ARG A 191 -10.47 -0.15 -11.82
N PRO A 192 -11.00 -1.07 -12.64
CA PRO A 192 -10.53 -2.46 -12.69
C PRO A 192 -9.09 -2.63 -13.19
N GLN A 193 -8.48 -1.55 -13.73
CA GLN A 193 -7.08 -1.55 -14.17
C GLN A 193 -6.11 -1.14 -13.05
N MET A 194 -6.62 -0.59 -11.93
CA MET A 194 -5.78 -0.15 -10.81
C MET A 194 -5.29 -1.36 -10.02
N SER A 195 -3.98 -1.43 -9.80
CA SER A 195 -3.35 -2.37 -8.89
C SER A 195 -3.28 -1.75 -7.49
N VAL A 196 -3.48 -2.56 -6.46
CA VAL A 196 -3.34 -2.12 -5.06
C VAL A 196 -2.35 -3.04 -4.35
N VAL A 197 -1.38 -2.46 -3.64
CA VAL A 197 -0.44 -3.22 -2.80
C VAL A 197 -0.56 -2.70 -1.37
N VAL A 198 -0.82 -3.60 -0.44
CA VAL A 198 -1.11 -3.27 0.96
C VAL A 198 -0.14 -4.01 1.88
N ALA A 199 0.57 -3.30 2.75
CA ALA A 199 1.22 -3.94 3.89
C ALA A 199 0.28 -3.95 5.09
N THR A 200 0.16 -5.07 5.77
CA THR A 200 -0.58 -5.21 7.03
C THR A 200 0.03 -6.28 7.92
N ALA A 201 -0.08 -6.09 9.24
CA ALA A 201 0.17 -7.12 10.23
C ALA A 201 -1.13 -7.85 10.65
N TYR A 202 -2.29 -7.39 10.19
CA TYR A 202 -3.59 -7.96 10.53
C TYR A 202 -3.98 -9.05 9.53
N MET A 203 -3.98 -10.33 9.97
CA MET A 203 -4.31 -11.46 9.12
C MET A 203 -5.80 -11.52 8.73
N ASP A 204 -6.69 -10.95 9.56
CA ASP A 204 -8.11 -10.79 9.24
C ASP A 204 -8.36 -9.86 8.03
N GLU A 205 -7.53 -8.85 7.85
CA GLU A 205 -7.58 -7.98 6.68
C GLU A 205 -7.04 -8.67 5.43
N ALA A 206 -5.99 -9.48 5.59
CA ALA A 206 -5.32 -10.17 4.49
C ALA A 206 -6.23 -11.16 3.75
N GLN A 207 -7.26 -11.70 4.42
CA GLN A 207 -8.27 -12.56 3.80
C GLN A 207 -9.10 -11.86 2.71
N ARG A 208 -9.07 -10.52 2.65
CA ARG A 208 -9.77 -9.71 1.64
C ARG A 208 -8.95 -9.51 0.36
N PHE A 209 -7.67 -9.91 0.36
CA PHE A 209 -6.76 -9.64 -0.74
C PHE A 209 -6.77 -10.78 -1.77
N ASP A 210 -6.58 -10.43 -3.03
CA ASP A 210 -6.63 -11.39 -4.13
C ASP A 210 -5.38 -12.29 -4.14
N TRP A 211 -4.24 -11.76 -3.65
CA TRP A 211 -2.97 -12.45 -3.63
C TRP A 211 -2.10 -11.94 -2.47
N LEU A 212 -1.28 -12.80 -1.89
CA LEU A 212 -0.51 -12.55 -0.68
C LEU A 212 0.98 -12.78 -0.89
N MET A 213 1.79 -11.97 -0.24
CA MET A 213 3.23 -12.18 -0.03
C MET A 213 3.49 -12.25 1.46
N ALA A 214 3.90 -13.40 1.97
CA ALA A 214 4.30 -13.59 3.35
C ALA A 214 5.78 -13.21 3.50
N MET A 215 6.06 -12.28 4.42
CA MET A 215 7.42 -11.81 4.72
C MET A 215 7.83 -12.15 6.15
N ASP A 216 9.05 -12.63 6.31
CA ASP A 216 9.73 -12.79 7.58
C ASP A 216 11.21 -12.47 7.43
N ASP A 217 11.80 -11.78 8.41
CA ASP A 217 13.24 -11.46 8.50
C ASP A 217 13.85 -10.89 7.19
N GLY A 218 13.15 -9.95 6.57
CA GLY A 218 13.59 -9.31 5.34
C GLY A 218 13.46 -10.16 4.08
N LYS A 219 12.82 -11.32 4.13
CA LYS A 219 12.66 -12.27 3.03
C LYS A 219 11.19 -12.52 2.71
N ILE A 220 10.90 -12.91 1.48
CA ILE A 220 9.62 -13.48 1.10
C ILE A 220 9.70 -14.98 1.35
N ILE A 221 8.88 -15.49 2.29
CA ILE A 221 8.86 -16.91 2.68
C ILE A 221 7.82 -17.71 1.89
N ALA A 222 6.75 -17.05 1.41
CA ALA A 222 5.77 -17.62 0.51
C ALA A 222 4.99 -16.53 -0.21
N HIS A 223 4.34 -16.90 -1.30
CA HIS A 223 3.40 -16.05 -2.02
C HIS A 223 2.38 -16.91 -2.78
N GLY A 224 1.20 -16.33 -3.04
CA GLY A 224 0.09 -16.99 -3.73
C GLY A 224 -1.25 -16.44 -3.30
N THR A 225 -2.33 -17.02 -3.77
CA THR A 225 -3.68 -16.80 -3.24
C THR A 225 -3.79 -17.34 -1.82
N LEU A 226 -4.81 -16.91 -1.07
CA LEU A 226 -5.07 -17.47 0.27
C LEU A 226 -5.17 -19.00 0.21
N GLN A 227 -5.93 -19.55 -0.77
CA GLN A 227 -6.12 -20.98 -0.89
C GLN A 227 -4.80 -21.72 -1.18
N GLU A 228 -3.95 -21.19 -2.06
CA GLU A 228 -2.63 -21.78 -2.35
C GLU A 228 -1.72 -21.83 -1.11
N LEU A 229 -1.78 -20.82 -0.23
CA LEU A 229 -1.02 -20.80 1.01
C LEU A 229 -1.55 -21.82 2.02
N LEU A 230 -2.87 -21.94 2.16
CA LEU A 230 -3.51 -22.95 3.01
C LEU A 230 -3.20 -24.37 2.51
N ASP A 231 -3.36 -24.63 1.22
CA ASP A 231 -3.07 -25.95 0.62
C ASP A 231 -1.61 -26.34 0.79
N LYS A 232 -0.69 -25.38 0.67
CA LYS A 232 0.75 -25.61 0.84
C LYS A 232 1.14 -25.99 2.26
N THR A 233 0.43 -25.47 3.25
CA THR A 233 0.74 -25.71 4.68
C THR A 233 -0.10 -26.82 5.29
N GLY A 234 -1.27 -27.12 4.71
CA GLY A 234 -2.25 -28.02 5.27
C GLY A 234 -3.08 -27.41 6.41
N GLU A 235 -2.96 -26.10 6.61
CA GLU A 235 -3.63 -25.38 7.69
C GLU A 235 -5.00 -24.86 7.26
N THR A 236 -5.82 -24.48 8.26
CA THR A 236 -7.21 -24.03 8.02
C THR A 236 -7.37 -22.52 8.09
N THR A 237 -6.43 -21.83 8.71
CA THR A 237 -6.44 -20.37 8.86
C THR A 237 -5.14 -19.74 8.33
N LEU A 238 -5.21 -18.47 7.95
CA LEU A 238 -4.04 -17.74 7.46
C LEU A 238 -2.99 -17.54 8.57
N ASP A 239 -3.41 -17.38 9.83
CA ASP A 239 -2.53 -17.25 10.98
C ASP A 239 -1.70 -18.51 11.17
N GLU A 240 -2.34 -19.68 11.18
CA GLU A 240 -1.67 -20.99 11.28
C GLU A 240 -0.76 -21.24 10.08
N ALA A 241 -1.25 -20.96 8.86
CA ALA A 241 -0.46 -21.08 7.64
C ALA A 241 0.78 -20.19 7.66
N PHE A 242 0.66 -18.96 8.16
CA PHE A 242 1.81 -18.06 8.29
C PHE A 242 2.85 -18.62 9.28
N ILE A 243 2.42 -19.13 10.45
CA ILE A 243 3.30 -19.76 11.43
C ILE A 243 3.98 -20.99 10.81
N ALA A 244 3.23 -21.85 10.10
CA ALA A 244 3.78 -23.04 9.45
C ALA A 244 4.81 -22.71 8.34
N LEU A 245 4.74 -21.53 7.71
CA LEU A 245 5.70 -21.07 6.72
C LEU A 245 6.99 -20.49 7.33
N MET A 246 6.98 -20.16 8.62
CA MET A 246 8.17 -19.64 9.30
C MET A 246 9.25 -20.74 9.49
N PRO A 247 10.54 -20.35 9.63
CA PRO A 247 11.60 -21.28 10.03
C PRO A 247 11.28 -21.99 11.36
N GLU A 248 11.69 -23.27 11.48
CA GLU A 248 11.42 -24.12 12.68
C GLU A 248 11.83 -23.45 14.00
N GLU A 249 12.98 -22.76 13.99
CA GLU A 249 13.50 -22.05 15.18
C GLU A 249 12.55 -20.97 15.71
N LYS A 250 11.73 -20.37 14.85
CA LYS A 250 10.74 -19.34 15.22
C LYS A 250 9.38 -19.94 15.58
N ARG A 251 9.00 -21.08 15.00
CA ARG A 251 7.74 -21.77 15.32
C ARG A 251 7.67 -22.18 16.79
N ALA A 252 8.78 -22.71 17.32
CA ALA A 252 8.89 -23.13 18.73
C ALA A 252 8.69 -22.01 19.77
N LEU A 253 8.62 -20.75 19.35
CA LEU A 253 8.32 -19.61 20.23
C LEU A 253 6.81 -19.30 20.29
N HIS A 254 6.02 -19.94 19.44
CA HIS A 254 4.56 -19.75 19.34
C HIS A 254 3.74 -20.97 19.78
N GLU A 255 4.41 -22.09 20.14
CA GLU A 255 3.87 -23.23 20.88
C GLU A 255 4.00 -23.01 22.40
#